data_3870201b8f1b4e16e3fff463be4bcaaf
#
_entry.id   3870201b8f1b4e16e3fff463be4bcaaf
#
_cell.length_a   1.000
_cell.length_b   1.000
_cell.length_c   1.000
_cell.angle_alpha   90.00
_cell.angle_beta   90.00
_cell.angle_gamma   90.00
#
_symmetry.space_group_name_H-M   'P 1'
#
loop_
_entity.id
_entity.type
_entity.pdbx_description
1 polymer ?
#
loop_
_entity_poly.entity_id
_entity_poly.type
_entity_poly.pdbx_seq_one_letter_code
_entity_poly.pdbx_strand_id
1 'polypeptide(L)'
;RYLPRLQTVTLRDTALEITELQALQQAYPGVHFVCGMNFCGVTCDGETQTLDLSGCNPEEVLANASLLSSLPELTDILLMTSEDSTAYTLEQAAELQRFAPAALLHFSFDLFGQRVSTTDQEITYANKYIGNQEGAVDTLRTALSVLRGCQRFVLDNCHFTNEDLAE
;
A
#
# COMPACT_ATOMS: atom_id res chain seq x y z
N ARG A 1 -38.20 -13.69 -1.56
CA ARG A 1 -37.50 -12.54 -2.16
C ARG A 1 -38.42 -11.34 -2.01
N TYR A 2 -38.18 -10.50 -0.99
CA TYR A 2 -39.09 -9.39 -0.65
C TYR A 2 -38.69 -8.06 -1.28
N LEU A 3 -37.44 -7.90 -1.79
CA LEU A 3 -36.91 -6.65 -2.33
C LEU A 3 -36.17 -6.88 -3.68
N PRO A 4 -36.90 -7.15 -4.79
CA PRO A 4 -36.28 -7.51 -6.07
C PRO A 4 -35.54 -6.36 -6.77
N ARG A 5 -35.62 -5.12 -6.26
CA ARG A 5 -34.96 -3.91 -6.80
C ARG A 5 -33.93 -3.33 -5.83
N LEU A 6 -33.55 -4.08 -4.82
CA LEU A 6 -32.53 -3.65 -3.86
C LEU A 6 -31.17 -3.54 -4.57
N GLN A 7 -30.59 -2.34 -4.59
CA GLN A 7 -29.29 -2.05 -5.19
C GLN A 7 -28.23 -1.77 -4.12
N THR A 8 -28.62 -1.16 -3.01
CA THR A 8 -27.69 -0.77 -1.96
C THR A 8 -28.27 -1.08 -0.60
N VAL A 9 -27.43 -1.64 0.28
CA VAL A 9 -27.70 -1.85 1.71
C VAL A 9 -26.65 -1.11 2.50
N THR A 10 -27.05 -0.10 3.28
CA THR A 10 -26.17 0.61 4.21
C THR A 10 -26.39 0.05 5.61
N LEU A 11 -25.33 -0.52 6.18
CA LEU A 11 -25.29 -1.06 7.54
C LEU A 11 -24.50 -0.07 8.41
N ARG A 12 -25.18 0.65 9.28
CA ARG A 12 -24.56 1.59 10.22
C ARG A 12 -24.43 0.95 11.58
N ASP A 13 -23.35 1.25 12.27
CA ASP A 13 -23.05 0.77 13.62
C ASP A 13 -23.06 -0.76 13.74
N THR A 14 -22.73 -1.45 12.65
CA THR A 14 -22.59 -2.91 12.61
C THR A 14 -21.11 -3.25 12.47
N ALA A 15 -20.56 -3.96 13.44
CA ALA A 15 -19.24 -4.56 13.33
C ALA A 15 -19.35 -5.90 12.58
N LEU A 16 -19.52 -5.85 11.25
CA LEU A 16 -19.43 -7.06 10.44
C LEU A 16 -17.95 -7.43 10.26
N GLU A 17 -17.65 -8.69 10.52
CA GLU A 17 -16.38 -9.25 10.09
C GLU A 17 -16.32 -9.25 8.56
N ILE A 18 -15.12 -9.02 7.99
CA ILE A 18 -14.94 -8.93 6.54
C ILE A 18 -15.38 -10.22 5.84
N THR A 19 -15.17 -11.36 6.47
CA THR A 19 -15.65 -12.68 5.99
C THR A 19 -17.16 -12.74 5.84
N GLU A 20 -17.90 -12.09 6.74
CA GLU A 20 -19.37 -12.00 6.69
C GLU A 20 -19.81 -11.07 5.56
N LEU A 21 -19.12 -9.96 5.36
CA LEU A 21 -19.37 -9.05 4.24
C LEU A 21 -19.12 -9.74 2.90
N GLN A 22 -18.01 -10.46 2.75
CA GLN A 22 -17.71 -11.25 1.55
C GLN A 22 -18.78 -12.30 1.28
N ALA A 23 -19.26 -12.98 2.32
CA ALA A 23 -20.37 -13.95 2.20
C ALA A 23 -21.68 -13.28 1.74
N LEU A 24 -21.97 -12.07 2.23
CA LEU A 24 -23.12 -11.29 1.79
C LEU A 24 -22.99 -10.85 0.32
N GLN A 25 -21.81 -10.36 -0.09
CA GLN A 25 -21.55 -9.97 -1.48
C GLN A 25 -21.66 -11.16 -2.43
N GLN A 26 -21.16 -12.33 -2.03
CA GLN A 26 -21.31 -13.57 -2.82
C GLN A 26 -22.77 -14.05 -2.90
N ALA A 27 -23.50 -13.95 -1.82
CA ALA A 27 -24.93 -14.34 -1.79
C ALA A 27 -25.82 -13.39 -2.58
N TYR A 28 -25.42 -12.12 -2.72
CA TYR A 28 -26.20 -11.06 -3.36
C TYR A 28 -25.34 -10.23 -4.32
N PRO A 29 -24.85 -10.79 -5.43
CA PRO A 29 -23.88 -10.13 -6.33
C PRO A 29 -24.41 -8.87 -7.02
N GLY A 30 -25.72 -8.61 -6.96
CA GLY A 30 -26.34 -7.38 -7.50
C GLY A 30 -26.63 -6.32 -6.46
N VAL A 31 -26.19 -6.52 -5.20
CA VAL A 31 -26.43 -5.58 -4.10
C VAL A 31 -25.11 -5.03 -3.61
N HIS A 32 -25.00 -3.72 -3.57
CA HIS A 32 -23.86 -3.01 -2.99
C HIS A 32 -24.07 -2.87 -1.47
N PHE A 33 -23.15 -3.41 -0.68
CA PHE A 33 -23.18 -3.31 0.78
C PHE A 33 -22.20 -2.21 1.22
N VAL A 34 -22.73 -1.15 1.85
CA VAL A 34 -21.97 -0.09 2.50
C VAL A 34 -22.00 -0.36 4.00
N CYS A 35 -20.91 -0.81 4.57
CA CYS A 35 -20.81 -1.11 5.99
C CYS A 35 -19.44 -0.67 6.53
N GLY A 36 -19.42 -0.26 7.79
CA GLY A 36 -18.15 -0.07 8.51
C GLY A 36 -17.47 -1.42 8.71
N MET A 37 -16.19 -1.48 8.41
CA MET A 37 -15.31 -2.62 8.62
C MET A 37 -14.22 -2.24 9.60
N ASN A 38 -13.69 -3.18 10.34
CA ASN A 38 -12.50 -3.00 11.12
C ASN A 38 -11.33 -3.67 10.39
N PHE A 39 -10.33 -2.87 10.00
CA PHE A 39 -9.09 -3.37 9.41
C PHE A 39 -7.95 -3.09 10.39
N CYS A 40 -7.45 -4.09 11.08
CA CYS A 40 -6.35 -3.98 12.05
C CYS A 40 -6.56 -2.86 13.09
N GLY A 41 -7.78 -2.70 13.61
CA GLY A 41 -8.14 -1.66 14.58
C GLY A 41 -8.57 -0.32 13.97
N VAL A 42 -8.48 -0.16 12.65
CA VAL A 42 -8.92 1.05 11.94
C VAL A 42 -10.30 0.82 11.32
N THR A 43 -11.23 1.73 11.61
CA THR A 43 -12.58 1.67 11.01
C THR A 43 -12.53 2.24 9.59
N CYS A 44 -13.00 1.48 8.63
CA CYS A 44 -13.10 1.87 7.22
C CYS A 44 -14.39 1.35 6.58
N ASP A 45 -14.72 1.79 5.39
CA ASP A 45 -15.89 1.38 4.62
C ASP A 45 -15.59 1.41 3.12
N GLY A 46 -16.59 1.11 2.28
CA GLY A 46 -16.43 1.12 0.82
C GLY A 46 -16.18 2.51 0.20
N GLU A 47 -16.35 3.60 0.94
CA GLU A 47 -16.10 4.98 0.51
C GLU A 47 -14.76 5.52 1.06
N THR A 48 -14.03 4.71 1.84
CA THR A 48 -12.75 5.08 2.45
C THR A 48 -11.69 5.27 1.38
N GLN A 49 -11.19 6.49 1.24
CA GLN A 49 -10.13 6.88 0.30
C GLN A 49 -8.75 6.83 0.94
N THR A 50 -8.65 7.13 2.24
CA THR A 50 -7.39 7.15 2.99
C THR A 50 -7.48 6.20 4.16
N LEU A 51 -6.52 5.30 4.29
CA LEU A 51 -6.42 4.35 5.40
C LEU A 51 -5.14 4.61 6.20
N ASP A 52 -5.29 4.99 7.46
CA ASP A 52 -4.15 5.25 8.35
C ASP A 52 -3.78 3.98 9.11
N LEU A 53 -2.71 3.33 8.67
CA LEU A 53 -2.13 2.14 9.28
C LEU A 53 -0.82 2.41 10.04
N SER A 54 -0.49 3.69 10.24
CA SER A 54 0.77 4.11 10.86
C SER A 54 0.96 3.57 12.29
N GLY A 55 -0.13 3.36 13.02
CA GLY A 55 -0.14 2.79 14.37
C GLY A 55 -0.38 1.27 14.43
N CYS A 56 -0.54 0.60 13.28
CA CYS A 56 -0.87 -0.82 13.23
C CYS A 56 0.40 -1.68 13.23
N ASN A 57 0.27 -2.93 13.69
CA ASN A 57 1.35 -3.91 13.58
C ASN A 57 1.51 -4.35 12.11
N PRO A 58 2.69 -4.19 11.48
CA PRO A 58 2.91 -4.54 10.08
C PRO A 58 2.60 -6.01 9.74
N GLU A 59 2.92 -6.96 10.62
CA GLU A 59 2.64 -8.38 10.40
C GLU A 59 1.13 -8.67 10.37
N GLU A 60 0.37 -8.02 11.25
CA GLU A 60 -1.09 -8.14 11.28
C GLU A 60 -1.72 -7.52 10.03
N VAL A 61 -1.21 -6.35 9.59
CA VAL A 61 -1.65 -5.69 8.36
C VAL A 61 -1.40 -6.58 7.15
N LEU A 62 -0.21 -7.16 7.01
CA LEU A 62 0.12 -8.06 5.90
C LEU A 62 -0.70 -9.34 5.90
N ALA A 63 -0.95 -9.92 7.07
CA ALA A 63 -1.80 -11.10 7.19
C ALA A 63 -3.24 -10.86 6.71
N ASN A 64 -3.72 -9.61 6.78
CA ASN A 64 -5.05 -9.18 6.37
C ASN A 64 -5.05 -8.39 5.06
N ALA A 65 -3.91 -8.20 4.39
CA ALA A 65 -3.76 -7.30 3.24
C ALA A 65 -4.69 -7.62 2.05
N SER A 66 -5.05 -8.89 1.86
CA SER A 66 -6.01 -9.30 0.83
C SER A 66 -7.37 -8.60 0.94
N LEU A 67 -7.72 -8.12 2.14
CA LEU A 67 -8.98 -7.43 2.43
C LEU A 67 -9.00 -6.01 1.89
N LEU A 68 -7.84 -5.41 1.57
CA LEU A 68 -7.74 -4.09 0.93
C LEU A 68 -8.45 -4.06 -0.43
N SER A 69 -8.56 -5.21 -1.10
CA SER A 69 -9.34 -5.33 -2.34
C SER A 69 -10.84 -5.04 -2.17
N SER A 70 -11.34 -5.06 -0.92
CA SER A 70 -12.73 -4.72 -0.58
C SER A 70 -12.96 -3.22 -0.43
N LEU A 71 -11.92 -2.39 -0.56
CA LEU A 71 -11.95 -0.92 -0.49
C LEU A 71 -11.74 -0.32 -1.89
N PRO A 72 -12.78 -0.23 -2.72
CA PRO A 72 -12.65 0.15 -4.13
C PRO A 72 -12.21 1.62 -4.34
N GLU A 73 -12.50 2.49 -3.38
CA GLU A 73 -12.16 3.91 -3.43
C GLU A 73 -10.83 4.25 -2.75
N LEU A 74 -10.08 3.23 -2.27
CA LEU A 74 -8.82 3.44 -1.56
C LEU A 74 -7.74 3.99 -2.50
N THR A 75 -7.30 5.22 -2.22
CA THR A 75 -6.27 5.94 -2.98
C THR A 75 -4.97 6.12 -2.19
N ASP A 76 -5.05 6.17 -0.87
CA ASP A 76 -3.92 6.51 0.00
C ASP A 76 -3.85 5.60 1.22
N ILE A 77 -2.65 5.12 1.54
CA ILE A 77 -2.37 4.35 2.76
C ILE A 77 -1.23 5.02 3.51
N LEU A 78 -1.48 5.43 4.75
CA LEU A 78 -0.47 6.06 5.60
C LEU A 78 0.21 4.98 6.44
N LEU A 79 1.54 4.86 6.32
CA LEU A 79 2.37 3.86 7.02
C LEU A 79 3.34 4.50 8.03
N MET A 80 3.27 5.82 8.24
CA MET A 80 4.17 6.56 9.11
C MET A 80 3.40 7.55 9.98
N THR A 81 3.81 7.68 11.25
CA THR A 81 3.24 8.66 12.19
C THR A 81 3.90 10.04 12.06
N SER A 82 5.13 10.07 11.54
CA SER A 82 5.90 11.29 11.25
C SER A 82 6.94 10.97 10.17
N GLU A 83 7.58 11.99 9.58
CA GLU A 83 8.58 11.81 8.52
C GLU A 83 9.74 10.87 8.89
N ASP A 84 10.03 10.73 10.19
CA ASP A 84 11.14 9.92 10.71
C ASP A 84 10.72 8.60 11.37
N SER A 85 9.42 8.31 11.48
CA SER A 85 8.95 7.15 12.23
C SER A 85 7.98 6.30 11.44
N THR A 86 8.46 5.13 11.03
CA THR A 86 7.63 4.06 10.48
C THR A 86 7.98 2.73 11.13
N ALA A 87 6.97 1.91 11.36
CA ALA A 87 7.14 0.52 11.80
C ALA A 87 7.36 -0.45 10.62
N TYR A 88 7.15 0.00 9.38
CA TYR A 88 7.20 -0.82 8.17
C TYR A 88 8.58 -0.81 7.55
N THR A 89 9.04 -1.98 7.09
CA THR A 89 10.22 -2.11 6.24
C THR A 89 9.85 -1.86 4.77
N LEU A 90 10.87 -1.67 3.93
CA LEU A 90 10.67 -1.51 2.49
C LEU A 90 10.00 -2.74 1.86
N GLU A 91 10.42 -3.94 2.28
CA GLU A 91 9.86 -5.21 1.80
C GLU A 91 8.39 -5.37 2.20
N GLN A 92 8.05 -5.03 3.44
CA GLN A 92 6.67 -5.07 3.93
C GLN A 92 5.77 -4.08 3.17
N ALA A 93 6.27 -2.89 2.90
CA ALA A 93 5.54 -1.90 2.09
C ALA A 93 5.38 -2.37 0.64
N ALA A 94 6.41 -2.97 0.04
CA ALA A 94 6.34 -3.54 -1.30
C ALA A 94 5.34 -4.72 -1.39
N GLU A 95 5.27 -5.54 -0.35
CA GLU A 95 4.27 -6.61 -0.27
C GLU A 95 2.85 -6.04 -0.16
N LEU A 96 2.64 -5.05 0.72
CA LEU A 96 1.35 -4.38 0.88
C LEU A 96 0.88 -3.73 -0.43
N GLN A 97 1.80 -3.12 -1.19
CA GLN A 97 1.51 -2.49 -2.49
C GLN A 97 0.93 -3.47 -3.52
N ARG A 98 1.23 -4.77 -3.42
CA ARG A 98 0.66 -5.78 -4.33
C ARG A 98 -0.82 -5.99 -4.11
N PHE A 99 -1.30 -5.82 -2.87
CA PHE A 99 -2.72 -5.96 -2.51
C PHE A 99 -3.53 -4.69 -2.75
N ALA A 100 -2.87 -3.53 -2.74
CA ALA A 100 -3.49 -2.23 -3.03
C ALA A 100 -2.74 -1.53 -4.19
N PRO A 101 -2.78 -2.07 -5.42
CA PRO A 101 -1.97 -1.56 -6.53
C PRO A 101 -2.37 -0.17 -7.01
N ALA A 102 -3.56 0.30 -6.69
CA ALA A 102 -4.02 1.65 -7.04
C ALA A 102 -3.69 2.70 -5.96
N ALA A 103 -3.46 2.27 -4.72
CA ALA A 103 -3.20 3.17 -3.61
C ALA A 103 -1.74 3.65 -3.59
N LEU A 104 -1.55 4.91 -3.19
CA LEU A 104 -0.24 5.49 -2.89
C LEU A 104 0.08 5.20 -1.42
N LEU A 105 1.22 4.54 -1.18
CA LEU A 105 1.73 4.36 0.18
C LEU A 105 2.48 5.62 0.59
N HIS A 106 2.18 6.14 1.77
CA HIS A 106 2.87 7.29 2.36
C HIS A 106 3.82 6.79 3.45
N PHE A 107 5.10 6.62 3.10
CA PHE A 107 6.13 6.30 4.08
C PHE A 107 7.52 6.72 3.58
N SER A 108 8.48 6.78 4.50
CA SER A 108 9.86 7.10 4.21
C SER A 108 10.78 5.96 4.65
N PHE A 109 11.81 5.70 3.88
CA PHE A 109 12.76 4.63 4.12
C PHE A 109 14.17 5.04 3.72
N ASP A 110 15.17 4.31 4.22
CA ASP A 110 16.56 4.49 3.80
C ASP A 110 16.81 3.74 2.51
N LEU A 111 17.23 4.46 1.46
CA LEU A 111 17.66 3.86 0.21
C LEU A 111 19.11 4.26 -0.06
N PHE A 112 20.03 3.32 0.00
CA PHE A 112 21.46 3.52 -0.20
C PHE A 112 22.08 4.65 0.65
N GLY A 113 21.65 4.74 1.93
CA GLY A 113 22.12 5.74 2.88
C GLY A 113 21.57 7.14 2.66
N GLN A 114 20.49 7.26 1.92
CA GLN A 114 19.69 8.49 1.79
C GLN A 114 18.25 8.22 2.20
N ARG A 115 17.71 9.08 3.05
CA ARG A 115 16.29 9.03 3.41
C ARG A 115 15.47 9.51 2.21
N VAL A 116 14.52 8.69 1.76
CA VAL A 116 13.60 8.98 0.66
C VAL A 116 12.16 8.74 1.08
N SER A 117 11.24 9.47 0.49
CA SER A 117 9.80 9.31 0.68
C SER A 117 9.14 8.77 -0.59
N THR A 118 8.11 7.97 -0.43
CA THR A 118 7.25 7.52 -1.55
C THR A 118 6.53 8.67 -2.26
N THR A 119 6.46 9.84 -1.61
CA THR A 119 5.87 11.07 -2.16
C THR A 119 6.90 11.98 -2.84
N ASP A 120 8.20 11.65 -2.80
CA ASP A 120 9.24 12.42 -3.49
C ASP A 120 9.02 12.36 -5.00
N GLN A 121 8.96 13.52 -5.64
CA GLN A 121 8.79 13.61 -7.08
C GLN A 121 10.09 13.37 -7.85
N GLU A 122 11.22 13.68 -7.23
CA GLU A 122 12.55 13.48 -7.81
C GLU A 122 13.51 12.91 -6.76
N ILE A 123 14.23 11.85 -7.13
CA ILE A 123 15.27 11.23 -6.30
C ILE A 123 16.54 11.17 -7.15
N THR A 124 17.66 11.67 -6.62
CA THR A 124 18.92 11.72 -7.34
C THR A 124 20.05 11.13 -6.51
N TYR A 125 20.76 10.19 -7.09
CA TYR A 125 22.05 9.68 -6.61
C TYR A 125 23.14 10.03 -7.62
N ALA A 126 24.22 10.64 -7.14
CA ALA A 126 25.35 11.00 -7.98
C ALA A 126 26.67 10.58 -7.33
N ASN A 127 27.57 10.00 -8.14
CA ASN A 127 28.92 9.63 -7.74
C ASN A 127 28.99 8.71 -6.50
N LYS A 128 28.09 7.70 -6.44
CA LYS A 128 28.04 6.72 -5.34
C LYS A 128 28.33 5.32 -5.87
N TYR A 129 29.10 4.53 -5.12
CA TYR A 129 29.39 3.12 -5.43
C TYR A 129 28.22 2.21 -5.01
N ILE A 130 27.03 2.43 -5.57
CA ILE A 130 25.82 1.71 -5.19
C ILE A 130 25.71 0.37 -5.94
N GLY A 131 25.86 0.37 -7.27
CA GLY A 131 25.70 -0.81 -8.11
C GLY A 131 26.67 -1.96 -7.80
N ASN A 132 27.80 -1.64 -7.15
CA ASN A 132 28.77 -2.65 -6.71
C ASN A 132 28.41 -3.30 -5.35
N GLN A 133 27.35 -2.85 -4.69
CA GLN A 133 26.91 -3.44 -3.42
C GLN A 133 26.08 -4.71 -3.67
N GLU A 134 26.30 -5.72 -2.85
CA GLU A 134 25.53 -6.96 -2.91
C GLU A 134 24.02 -6.64 -2.68
N GLY A 135 23.14 -7.13 -3.55
CA GLY A 135 21.71 -6.92 -3.46
C GLY A 135 21.22 -5.52 -3.88
N ALA A 136 22.10 -4.65 -4.40
CA ALA A 136 21.71 -3.29 -4.80
C ALA A 136 20.60 -3.27 -5.85
N VAL A 137 20.65 -4.18 -6.80
CA VAL A 137 19.63 -4.30 -7.88
C VAL A 137 18.27 -4.69 -7.30
N ASP A 138 18.23 -5.69 -6.41
CA ASP A 138 17.01 -6.15 -5.78
C ASP A 138 16.41 -5.08 -4.85
N THR A 139 17.27 -4.38 -4.11
CA THR A 139 16.87 -3.23 -3.27
C THR A 139 16.28 -2.11 -4.13
N LEU A 140 16.93 -1.78 -5.25
CA LEU A 140 16.43 -0.77 -6.18
C LEU A 140 15.07 -1.19 -6.78
N ARG A 141 14.95 -2.44 -7.22
CA ARG A 141 13.71 -2.98 -7.79
C ARG A 141 12.57 -2.92 -6.77
N THR A 142 12.84 -3.31 -5.52
CA THR A 142 11.87 -3.23 -4.41
C THR A 142 11.46 -1.77 -4.15
N ALA A 143 12.42 -0.85 -4.10
CA ALA A 143 12.16 0.58 -3.91
C ALA A 143 11.29 1.16 -5.04
N LEU A 144 11.62 0.86 -6.30
CA LEU A 144 10.85 1.33 -7.46
C LEU A 144 9.40 0.81 -7.47
N SER A 145 9.13 -0.34 -6.88
CA SER A 145 7.78 -0.89 -6.77
C SER A 145 6.85 -0.06 -5.87
N VAL A 146 7.41 0.70 -4.93
CA VAL A 146 6.66 1.54 -3.97
C VAL A 146 6.77 3.04 -4.26
N LEU A 147 7.78 3.48 -5.01
CA LEU A 147 8.03 4.91 -5.34
C LEU A 147 7.09 5.41 -6.46
N ARG A 148 5.80 5.18 -6.33
CA ARG A 148 4.80 5.52 -7.36
C ARG A 148 4.57 7.02 -7.54
N GLY A 149 4.86 7.83 -6.51
CA GLY A 149 4.83 9.28 -6.59
C GLY A 149 6.04 9.87 -7.32
N CYS A 150 7.12 9.10 -7.48
CA CYS A 150 8.35 9.55 -8.09
C CYS A 150 8.21 9.67 -9.61
N GLN A 151 8.45 10.87 -10.13
CA GLN A 151 8.41 11.16 -11.56
C GLN A 151 9.78 11.07 -12.20
N ARG A 152 10.85 11.24 -11.40
CA ARG A 152 12.23 11.26 -11.89
C ARG A 152 13.15 10.58 -10.90
N PHE A 153 13.76 9.48 -11.34
CA PHE A 153 14.78 8.77 -10.57
C PHE A 153 16.11 8.81 -11.35
N VAL A 154 17.16 9.39 -10.75
CA VAL A 154 18.44 9.62 -11.41
C VAL A 154 19.55 8.85 -10.70
N LEU A 155 20.27 8.04 -11.45
CA LEU A 155 21.47 7.32 -11.03
C LEU A 155 22.64 7.81 -11.90
N ASP A 156 23.34 8.84 -11.46
CA ASP A 156 24.48 9.40 -12.16
C ASP A 156 25.79 8.86 -11.58
N ASN A 157 26.56 8.14 -12.41
CA ASN A 157 27.83 7.52 -11.99
C ASN A 157 27.71 6.67 -10.70
N CYS A 158 26.67 5.82 -10.66
CA CYS A 158 26.36 4.95 -9.51
C CYS A 158 26.79 3.50 -9.71
N HIS A 159 27.54 3.18 -10.76
CA HIS A 159 28.11 1.86 -11.06
C HIS A 159 27.09 0.73 -11.31
N PHE A 160 25.88 1.07 -11.72
CA PHE A 160 24.95 0.11 -12.31
C PHE A 160 25.32 -0.16 -13.77
N THR A 161 25.22 -1.39 -14.22
CA THR A 161 25.40 -1.77 -15.62
C THR A 161 24.05 -1.76 -16.35
N ASN A 162 24.09 -1.78 -17.69
CA ASN A 162 22.85 -1.92 -18.48
C ASN A 162 22.15 -3.27 -18.23
N GLU A 163 22.90 -4.30 -17.85
CA GLU A 163 22.35 -5.62 -17.51
C GLU A 163 21.58 -5.58 -16.20
N ASP A 164 22.05 -4.80 -15.20
CA ASP A 164 21.39 -4.61 -13.92
C ASP A 164 20.01 -3.95 -14.03
N LEU A 165 19.82 -3.14 -15.07
CA LEU A 165 18.60 -2.34 -15.27
C LEU A 165 17.67 -2.92 -16.36
N ALA A 166 18.06 -4.01 -17.03
CA ALA A 166 17.35 -4.56 -18.20
C ALA A 166 16.23 -5.57 -17.82
N GLU A 167 16.13 -5.98 -16.57
CA GLU A 167 15.10 -6.86 -16.03
C GLU A 167 14.07 -6.06 -15.24
#